data_01a8e308e5d01738b83bcb61427bd277
#
_entry.id   01a8e308e5d01738b83bcb61427bd277
#
_cell.length_a   1.000
_cell.length_b   1.000
_cell.length_c   1.000
_cell.angle_alpha   90.00
_cell.angle_beta   90.00
_cell.angle_gamma   90.00
#
_symmetry.space_group_name_H-M   'P 1'
#
loop_
_entity.id
_entity.type
_entity.pdbx_description
1 polymer ?
#
loop_
_entity_poly.entity_id
_entity_poly.type
_entity_poly.pdbx_seq_one_letter_code
_entity_poly.pdbx_strand_id
1 'polypeptide(L)'
;MHDDASPFFIAPHRFDAVDDGTGPVLDRRHGLVPETGEHVLDHHRVDVAGYLLGPSETYRTWTLPAPVAVTVTDHRLTYVGAGSHLALVGAARRAPARLPGLVSGQIRWQWPSRLEWLPAVDGNPATLLVICDALRTIRQPALALTGPDDRIGELARQLRHAIATFRLVRPELVDLSPPERDALARLARTASLPRTGRVLLPGALPVEFHSRDDYYRPRHAEDQPYDAASGQQ
;
A
#
# COMPACT_ATOMS: atom_id res chain seq x y z
N MET A 1 -12.20 27.92 7.66
CA MET A 1 -11.25 27.31 8.61
C MET A 1 -10.96 25.94 8.01
N HIS A 2 -9.94 25.89 7.14
CA HIS A 2 -9.61 24.70 6.36
C HIS A 2 -8.96 23.68 7.29
N ASP A 3 -9.58 22.50 7.35
CA ASP A 3 -9.01 21.36 8.02
C ASP A 3 -7.78 20.92 7.21
N ASP A 4 -6.60 21.24 7.74
CA ASP A 4 -5.33 20.70 7.28
C ASP A 4 -5.28 19.19 7.56
N ALA A 5 -6.07 18.43 6.85
CA ALA A 5 -5.92 16.99 6.80
C ALA A 5 -4.53 16.72 6.26
N SER A 6 -3.68 16.09 7.06
CA SER A 6 -2.34 15.70 6.63
C SER A 6 -2.44 14.93 5.31
N PRO A 7 -1.66 15.26 4.28
CA PRO A 7 -1.70 14.58 2.98
C PRO A 7 -1.39 13.08 3.05
N PHE A 8 -0.79 12.60 4.13
CA PHE A 8 -0.70 11.18 4.47
C PHE A 8 -2.02 10.47 4.62
N PHE A 9 -3.06 11.27 4.80
CA PHE A 9 -4.38 10.89 5.15
C PHE A 9 -5.21 10.44 3.99
N ILE A 10 -5.10 11.21 2.92
CA ILE A 10 -5.99 11.20 1.77
C ILE A 10 -5.56 10.12 0.77
N ALA A 11 -4.40 9.51 1.01
CA ALA A 11 -3.84 8.64 0.01
C ALA A 11 -3.39 7.27 0.52
N PRO A 12 -4.31 6.41 0.97
CA PRO A 12 -4.06 4.98 0.95
C PRO A 12 -3.66 4.48 -0.45
N HIS A 13 -4.02 5.22 -1.50
CA HIS A 13 -3.69 4.97 -2.90
C HIS A 13 -2.41 5.65 -3.39
N ARG A 14 -1.70 6.43 -2.58
CA ARG A 14 -0.41 7.06 -2.97
C ARG A 14 0.78 6.11 -2.98
N PHE A 15 0.58 4.86 -2.64
CA PHE A 15 1.50 3.80 -3.02
C PHE A 15 1.42 3.46 -4.51
N ASP A 16 0.51 4.14 -5.23
CA ASP A 16 0.38 4.00 -6.66
C ASP A 16 1.41 4.88 -7.35
N ALA A 17 1.91 4.41 -8.48
CA ALA A 17 2.81 5.17 -9.32
C ALA A 17 2.20 6.53 -9.66
N VAL A 18 3.08 7.48 -9.86
CA VAL A 18 2.77 8.85 -10.28
C VAL A 18 1.82 8.90 -11.48
N ASP A 19 1.86 7.90 -12.33
CA ASP A 19 1.08 7.81 -13.57
C ASP A 19 -0.36 7.30 -13.38
N ASP A 20 -0.65 6.67 -12.24
CA ASP A 20 -1.95 6.06 -12.00
C ASP A 20 -2.79 6.89 -11.02
N GLY A 21 -3.11 8.09 -11.31
CA GLY A 21 -3.96 8.96 -10.47
C GLY A 21 -5.34 8.37 -10.08
N THR A 22 -5.57 7.10 -10.40
CA THR A 22 -6.79 6.35 -10.14
C THR A 22 -6.48 5.17 -9.21
N GLY A 23 -7.21 5.06 -8.10
CA GLY A 23 -7.20 3.86 -7.25
C GLY A 23 -7.73 2.62 -8.00
N PRO A 24 -7.78 1.46 -7.33
CA PRO A 24 -8.29 0.25 -7.95
C PRO A 24 -9.72 0.42 -8.44
N VAL A 25 -10.00 -0.04 -9.65
CA VAL A 25 -11.37 -0.03 -10.21
C VAL A 25 -12.20 -1.05 -9.45
N LEU A 26 -13.35 -0.61 -8.95
CA LEU A 26 -14.28 -1.45 -8.19
C LEU A 26 -15.60 -1.63 -8.97
N ASP A 27 -16.16 -2.81 -8.84
CA ASP A 27 -17.50 -3.11 -9.35
C ASP A 27 -18.60 -2.50 -8.45
N ARG A 28 -19.87 -2.70 -8.82
CA ARG A 28 -21.04 -2.22 -8.06
C ARG A 28 -21.18 -2.89 -6.67
N ARG A 29 -20.47 -3.98 -6.41
CA ARG A 29 -20.42 -4.69 -5.13
C ARG A 29 -19.16 -4.38 -4.35
N HIS A 30 -18.38 -3.41 -4.83
CA HIS A 30 -17.08 -3.00 -4.28
C HIS A 30 -16.00 -4.09 -4.36
N GLY A 31 -16.17 -5.06 -5.23
CA GLY A 31 -15.15 -6.04 -5.60
C GLY A 31 -14.13 -5.42 -6.56
N LEU A 32 -12.88 -5.88 -6.50
CA LEU A 32 -11.86 -5.49 -7.46
C LEU A 32 -12.25 -5.92 -8.86
N VAL A 33 -12.17 -4.99 -9.82
CA VAL A 33 -12.17 -5.31 -11.25
C VAL A 33 -10.72 -5.48 -11.67
N PRO A 34 -10.26 -6.72 -11.99
CA PRO A 34 -8.90 -6.95 -12.43
C PRO A 34 -8.57 -6.20 -13.72
N GLU A 35 -7.31 -5.79 -13.87
CA GLU A 35 -6.81 -5.23 -15.12
C GLU A 35 -6.71 -6.30 -16.21
N THR A 36 -6.50 -5.89 -17.46
CA THR A 36 -6.32 -6.87 -18.56
C THR A 36 -5.12 -7.77 -18.30
N GLY A 37 -5.35 -9.07 -18.21
CA GLY A 37 -4.32 -10.08 -17.93
C GLY A 37 -3.95 -10.20 -16.45
N GLU A 38 -4.63 -9.51 -15.56
CA GLU A 38 -4.47 -9.64 -14.11
C GLU A 38 -5.34 -10.78 -13.56
N HIS A 39 -4.77 -11.64 -12.72
CA HIS A 39 -5.44 -12.77 -12.10
C HIS A 39 -5.49 -12.62 -10.57
N VAL A 40 -6.67 -12.81 -10.01
CA VAL A 40 -6.85 -12.86 -8.56
C VAL A 40 -6.28 -14.17 -8.03
N LEU A 41 -5.39 -14.08 -7.05
CA LEU A 41 -4.76 -15.22 -6.39
C LEU A 41 -5.50 -15.62 -5.12
N ASP A 42 -5.92 -14.62 -4.31
CA ASP A 42 -6.62 -14.88 -3.06
C ASP A 42 -7.36 -13.65 -2.51
N HIS A 43 -8.23 -13.89 -1.52
CA HIS A 43 -8.97 -12.89 -0.79
C HIS A 43 -8.78 -13.07 0.72
N HIS A 44 -8.49 -11.99 1.41
CA HIS A 44 -8.31 -11.98 2.85
C HIS A 44 -9.21 -10.95 3.51
N ARG A 45 -9.42 -11.10 4.81
CA ARG A 45 -10.08 -10.10 5.63
C ARG A 45 -9.21 -9.82 6.84
N VAL A 46 -8.62 -8.61 6.88
CA VAL A 46 -7.61 -8.20 7.85
C VAL A 46 -7.78 -6.73 8.22
N ASP A 47 -7.22 -6.33 9.36
CA ASP A 47 -7.11 -4.93 9.71
C ASP A 47 -6.00 -4.27 8.89
N VAL A 48 -6.25 -3.05 8.43
CA VAL A 48 -5.33 -2.32 7.56
C VAL A 48 -5.00 -0.96 8.15
N ALA A 49 -3.71 -0.64 8.18
CA ALA A 49 -3.21 0.65 8.66
C ALA A 49 -2.00 1.12 7.84
N GLY A 50 -1.84 2.43 7.72
CA GLY A 50 -0.67 3.05 7.10
C GLY A 50 0.35 3.49 8.13
N TYR A 51 1.62 3.29 7.83
CA TYR A 51 2.76 3.69 8.65
C TYR A 51 3.79 4.48 7.85
N LEU A 52 4.55 5.28 8.58
CA LEU A 52 5.80 5.86 8.14
C LEU A 52 6.91 5.40 9.06
N LEU A 53 7.82 4.65 8.50
CA LEU A 53 8.98 4.13 9.20
C LEU A 53 10.13 5.11 9.03
N GLY A 54 10.65 5.65 10.12
CA GLY A 54 11.85 6.48 10.14
C GLY A 54 13.00 5.78 10.87
N PRO A 55 14.21 6.33 10.84
CA PRO A 55 15.38 5.75 11.47
C PRO A 55 15.25 5.56 12.99
N SER A 56 14.59 6.48 13.67
CA SER A 56 14.41 6.50 15.13
C SER A 56 12.97 6.37 15.59
N GLU A 57 12.00 6.57 14.68
CA GLU A 57 10.60 6.64 15.06
C GLU A 57 9.71 6.03 13.98
N THR A 58 8.68 5.31 14.41
CA THR A 58 7.66 4.73 13.56
C THR A 58 6.33 5.40 13.88
N TYR A 59 5.72 6.00 12.87
CA TYR A 59 4.43 6.66 13.02
C TYR A 59 3.34 5.87 12.32
N ARG A 60 2.30 5.49 13.06
CA ARG A 60 1.04 5.12 12.44
C ARG A 60 0.36 6.38 11.94
N THR A 61 0.10 6.45 10.65
CA THR A 61 -0.50 7.63 10.03
C THR A 61 -2.01 7.55 9.98
N TRP A 62 -2.54 6.36 9.70
CA TRP A 62 -3.98 6.10 9.64
C TRP A 62 -4.29 4.62 9.92
N THR A 63 -5.54 4.34 10.25
CA THR A 63 -6.07 2.98 10.37
C THR A 63 -7.52 2.93 9.91
N LEU A 64 -7.92 1.87 9.26
CA LEU A 64 -9.32 1.60 8.94
C LEU A 64 -10.04 1.01 10.16
N PRO A 65 -11.35 1.30 10.35
CA PRO A 65 -12.06 1.04 11.62
C PRO A 65 -12.42 -0.43 11.85
N ALA A 66 -12.31 -1.27 10.84
CA ALA A 66 -12.71 -2.68 10.91
C ALA A 66 -11.91 -3.51 9.91
N PRO A 67 -11.88 -4.84 10.06
CA PRO A 67 -11.26 -5.70 9.06
C PRO A 67 -11.87 -5.46 7.68
N VAL A 68 -11.01 -5.22 6.70
CA VAL A 68 -11.38 -4.89 5.33
C VAL A 68 -11.08 -6.04 4.38
N ALA A 69 -11.71 -6.02 3.22
CA ALA A 69 -11.39 -6.95 2.15
C ALA A 69 -10.03 -6.58 1.53
N VAL A 70 -9.12 -7.53 1.53
CA VAL A 70 -7.82 -7.44 0.85
C VAL A 70 -7.81 -8.49 -0.25
N THR A 71 -7.51 -8.06 -1.48
CA THR A 71 -7.38 -8.95 -2.63
C THR A 71 -5.92 -8.96 -3.07
N VAL A 72 -5.36 -10.15 -3.19
CA VAL A 72 -4.03 -10.39 -3.73
C VAL A 72 -4.17 -10.86 -5.17
N THR A 73 -3.48 -10.17 -6.08
CA THR A 73 -3.41 -10.57 -7.49
C THR A 73 -1.97 -10.90 -7.88
N ASP A 74 -1.76 -11.33 -9.10
CA ASP A 74 -0.43 -11.50 -9.68
C ASP A 74 0.25 -10.16 -10.03
N HIS A 75 -0.46 -9.00 -9.95
CA HIS A 75 0.06 -7.66 -10.22
C HIS A 75 0.18 -6.76 -9.00
N ARG A 76 -0.70 -6.90 -8.01
CA ARG A 76 -0.83 -5.99 -6.87
C ARG A 76 -1.58 -6.59 -5.69
N LEU A 77 -1.49 -5.91 -4.55
CA LEU A 77 -2.42 -6.04 -3.44
C LEU A 77 -3.38 -4.87 -3.47
N THR A 78 -4.67 -5.13 -3.29
CA THR A 78 -5.68 -4.08 -3.14
C THR A 78 -6.43 -4.25 -1.83
N TYR A 79 -6.93 -3.15 -1.26
CA TYR A 79 -7.81 -3.19 -0.10
C TYR A 79 -8.98 -2.24 -0.28
N VAL A 80 -10.13 -2.64 0.27
CA VAL A 80 -11.37 -1.87 0.20
C VAL A 80 -12.09 -1.96 1.54
N GLY A 81 -12.41 -0.81 2.11
CA GLY A 81 -13.07 -0.72 3.40
C GLY A 81 -14.01 0.49 3.51
N ALA A 82 -14.86 0.48 4.54
CA ALA A 82 -15.70 1.62 4.85
C ALA A 82 -14.87 2.76 5.46
N GLY A 83 -14.86 3.92 4.80
CA GLY A 83 -14.07 5.08 5.22
C GLY A 83 -14.67 5.93 6.34
N SER A 84 -15.79 5.50 6.94
CA SER A 84 -16.56 6.33 7.87
C SER A 84 -15.82 6.77 9.14
N HIS A 85 -14.70 6.14 9.46
CA HIS A 85 -13.89 6.46 10.65
C HIS A 85 -12.41 6.20 10.42
N LEU A 86 -11.80 6.95 9.50
CA LEU A 86 -10.36 6.91 9.40
C LEU A 86 -9.76 7.52 10.68
N ALA A 87 -9.18 6.70 11.53
CA ALA A 87 -8.56 7.19 12.74
C ALA A 87 -7.15 7.70 12.44
N LEU A 88 -6.95 9.01 12.67
CA LEU A 88 -5.63 9.66 12.67
C LEU A 88 -4.89 9.30 13.95
N VAL A 89 -3.73 8.70 13.80
CA VAL A 89 -2.87 8.44 14.94
C VAL A 89 -1.75 9.47 14.96
N GLY A 90 -1.61 10.17 16.09
CA GLY A 90 -0.55 11.18 16.29
C GLY A 90 -0.98 12.64 16.14
N ALA A 91 -2.15 12.93 15.60
CA ALA A 91 -2.73 14.27 15.69
C ALA A 91 -3.51 14.40 17.02
N ALA A 92 -2.81 14.68 18.08
CA ALA A 92 -3.28 14.58 19.46
C ALA A 92 -4.54 15.40 19.83
N ARG A 93 -5.21 16.08 18.92
CA ARG A 93 -6.38 16.94 19.20
C ARG A 93 -7.30 17.22 18.01
N ARG A 94 -7.23 16.47 16.90
CA ARG A 94 -8.15 16.73 15.77
C ARG A 94 -9.21 15.64 15.70
N ALA A 95 -10.44 16.06 15.41
CA ALA A 95 -11.54 15.12 15.17
C ALA A 95 -11.17 14.13 14.05
N PRO A 96 -11.58 12.87 14.13
CA PRO A 96 -11.34 11.90 13.07
C PRO A 96 -11.88 12.45 11.75
N ALA A 97 -11.05 12.47 10.72
CA ALA A 97 -11.50 12.86 9.38
C ALA A 97 -12.55 11.85 8.93
N ARG A 98 -13.77 12.31 8.69
CA ARG A 98 -14.82 11.50 8.10
C ARG A 98 -14.63 11.54 6.59
N LEU A 99 -14.13 10.47 6.01
CA LEU A 99 -14.18 10.27 4.57
C LEU A 99 -15.53 9.61 4.26
N PRO A 100 -16.45 10.30 3.60
CA PRO A 100 -17.71 9.69 3.20
C PRO A 100 -17.43 8.62 2.14
N GLY A 101 -17.98 7.42 2.33
CA GLY A 101 -17.92 6.36 1.34
C GLY A 101 -16.89 5.27 1.60
N LEU A 102 -16.43 4.66 0.52
CA LEU A 102 -15.42 3.63 0.54
C LEU A 102 -14.03 4.22 0.46
N VAL A 103 -13.11 3.63 1.21
CA VAL A 103 -11.68 3.85 1.06
C VAL A 103 -11.10 2.62 0.37
N SER A 104 -10.39 2.84 -0.72
CA SER A 104 -9.66 1.80 -1.43
C SER A 104 -8.22 2.23 -1.65
N GLY A 105 -7.33 1.27 -1.78
CA GLY A 105 -5.94 1.52 -2.14
C GLY A 105 -5.30 0.27 -2.70
N GLN A 106 -4.11 0.44 -3.26
CA GLN A 106 -3.35 -0.66 -3.87
C GLN A 106 -1.86 -0.49 -3.67
N ILE A 107 -1.12 -1.58 -3.74
CA ILE A 107 0.34 -1.63 -3.83
C ILE A 107 0.70 -2.54 -4.98
N ARG A 108 1.29 -1.99 -6.04
CA ARG A 108 1.79 -2.75 -7.19
C ARG A 108 3.10 -3.45 -6.84
N TRP A 109 3.37 -4.62 -7.43
CA TRP A 109 4.49 -5.47 -7.03
C TRP A 109 5.88 -4.94 -7.37
N GLN A 110 6.00 -3.89 -8.16
CA GLN A 110 7.28 -3.22 -8.38
C GLN A 110 7.76 -2.38 -7.19
N TRP A 111 6.86 -1.97 -6.25
CA TRP A 111 7.18 -1.02 -5.19
C TRP A 111 7.74 -1.61 -3.90
N PRO A 112 7.22 -2.74 -3.35
CA PRO A 112 7.67 -3.23 -2.06
C PRO A 112 9.15 -3.56 -2.02
N SER A 113 9.92 -2.92 -1.13
CA SER A 113 11.36 -3.21 -0.96
C SER A 113 11.60 -4.35 0.03
N ARG A 114 10.67 -4.54 0.97
CA ARG A 114 10.73 -5.63 1.94
C ARG A 114 9.37 -5.95 2.56
N LEU A 115 9.28 -7.15 3.10
CA LEU A 115 8.21 -7.59 3.98
C LEU A 115 8.79 -7.80 5.39
N GLU A 116 8.05 -7.38 6.42
CA GLU A 116 8.38 -7.68 7.81
C GLU A 116 7.17 -8.33 8.47
N TRP A 117 7.34 -9.55 8.93
CA TRP A 117 6.32 -10.29 9.64
C TRP A 117 6.62 -10.30 11.13
N LEU A 118 5.70 -9.79 11.92
CA LEU A 118 5.71 -9.74 13.36
C LEU A 118 4.68 -10.76 13.85
N PRO A 119 5.10 -11.88 14.47
CA PRO A 119 4.17 -12.88 14.97
C PRO A 119 3.31 -12.34 16.11
N ALA A 120 2.21 -13.02 16.39
CA ALA A 120 1.37 -12.68 17.53
C ALA A 120 2.15 -12.91 18.83
N VAL A 121 2.18 -11.90 19.70
CA VAL A 121 2.87 -11.97 21.01
C VAL A 121 2.05 -11.24 22.05
N ASP A 122 1.91 -11.83 23.23
CA ASP A 122 1.27 -11.23 24.42
C ASP A 122 -0.11 -10.63 24.17
N GLY A 123 -0.95 -11.34 23.40
CA GLY A 123 -2.30 -10.89 23.06
C GLY A 123 -2.39 -9.87 21.92
N ASN A 124 -1.25 -9.41 21.39
CA ASN A 124 -1.23 -8.61 20.17
C ASN A 124 -1.34 -9.52 18.94
N PRO A 125 -2.19 -9.18 17.96
CA PRO A 125 -2.31 -9.96 16.73
C PRO A 125 -1.04 -9.89 15.88
N ALA A 126 -0.84 -10.88 15.02
CA ALA A 126 0.25 -10.85 14.06
C ALA A 126 0.09 -9.70 13.07
N THR A 127 1.21 -9.13 12.64
CA THR A 127 1.24 -8.01 11.70
C THR A 127 2.24 -8.27 10.59
N LEU A 128 1.82 -8.06 9.35
CA LEU A 128 2.67 -8.02 8.17
C LEU A 128 2.81 -6.58 7.70
N LEU A 129 4.04 -6.08 7.65
CA LEU A 129 4.36 -4.80 7.05
C LEU A 129 4.83 -5.00 5.62
N VAL A 130 4.16 -4.36 4.68
CA VAL A 130 4.58 -4.23 3.28
C VAL A 130 5.24 -2.86 3.14
N ILE A 131 6.55 -2.83 2.99
CA ILE A 131 7.35 -1.61 3.09
C ILE A 131 7.90 -1.26 1.72
N CYS A 132 7.75 0.01 1.35
CA CYS A 132 8.30 0.58 0.13
C CYS A 132 9.43 1.56 0.46
N ASP A 133 10.41 1.66 -0.43
CA ASP A 133 11.38 2.73 -0.37
C ASP A 133 10.81 3.96 -1.06
N ALA A 134 11.22 5.15 -0.62
CA ALA A 134 10.75 6.39 -1.18
C ALA A 134 11.93 7.28 -1.61
N LEU A 135 11.80 7.93 -2.77
CA LEU A 135 12.75 8.94 -3.20
C LEU A 135 12.56 10.21 -2.38
N ARG A 136 13.68 10.92 -2.14
CA ARG A 136 13.71 12.24 -1.48
C ARG A 136 13.27 12.25 -0.01
N THR A 137 13.06 11.10 0.62
CA THR A 137 12.78 11.03 2.05
C THR A 137 13.48 9.82 2.68
N ILE A 138 13.92 9.98 3.93
CA ILE A 138 14.46 8.88 4.74
C ILE A 138 13.34 8.02 5.37
N ARG A 139 12.10 8.47 5.26
CA ARG A 139 10.93 7.76 5.80
C ARG A 139 10.39 6.81 4.76
N GLN A 140 10.11 5.58 5.18
CA GLN A 140 9.60 4.54 4.31
C GLN A 140 8.10 4.35 4.57
N PRO A 141 7.25 4.53 3.55
CA PRO A 141 5.84 4.22 3.67
C PRO A 141 5.65 2.71 3.81
N ALA A 142 4.75 2.31 4.69
CA ALA A 142 4.42 0.92 4.91
C ALA A 142 2.91 0.71 5.10
N LEU A 143 2.40 -0.37 4.54
CA LEU A 143 1.06 -0.87 4.81
C LEU A 143 1.16 -2.01 5.83
N ALA A 144 0.44 -1.88 6.93
CA ALA A 144 0.29 -2.92 7.93
C ALA A 144 -0.99 -3.71 7.70
N LEU A 145 -0.87 -5.02 7.64
CA LEU A 145 -1.95 -5.99 7.55
C LEU A 145 -1.93 -6.82 8.83
N THR A 146 -2.99 -6.72 9.63
CA THR A 146 -3.01 -7.30 10.99
C THR A 146 -4.17 -8.28 11.14
N GLY A 147 -3.92 -9.40 11.79
CA GLY A 147 -4.94 -10.44 11.98
C GLY A 147 -4.41 -11.68 12.71
N PRO A 148 -5.14 -12.81 12.65
CA PRO A 148 -4.67 -14.09 13.19
C PRO A 148 -3.34 -14.53 12.60
N ASP A 149 -2.48 -15.13 13.44
CA ASP A 149 -1.10 -15.46 13.07
C ASP A 149 -0.98 -16.39 11.85
N ASP A 150 -1.82 -17.41 11.80
CA ASP A 150 -1.90 -18.36 10.68
C ASP A 150 -2.26 -17.66 9.36
N ARG A 151 -3.23 -16.76 9.38
CA ARG A 151 -3.68 -16.00 8.20
C ARG A 151 -2.63 -15.00 7.73
N ILE A 152 -2.01 -14.27 8.68
CA ILE A 152 -0.96 -13.31 8.35
C ILE A 152 0.30 -14.02 7.84
N GLY A 153 0.65 -15.15 8.41
CA GLY A 153 1.73 -15.98 7.90
C GLY A 153 1.48 -16.52 6.49
N GLU A 154 0.24 -16.93 6.18
CA GLU A 154 -0.15 -17.34 4.81
C GLU A 154 -0.06 -16.15 3.85
N LEU A 155 -0.67 -15.02 4.21
CA LEU A 155 -0.63 -13.80 3.41
C LEU A 155 0.83 -13.37 3.13
N ALA A 156 1.71 -13.41 4.13
CA ALA A 156 3.13 -13.08 3.95
C ALA A 156 3.83 -14.01 2.94
N ARG A 157 3.51 -15.30 2.94
CA ARG A 157 4.03 -16.28 1.95
C ARG A 157 3.51 -15.98 0.55
N GLN A 158 2.22 -15.70 0.41
CA GLN A 158 1.60 -15.36 -0.86
C GLN A 158 2.15 -14.06 -1.45
N LEU A 159 2.26 -12.99 -0.65
CA LEU A 159 2.81 -11.72 -1.11
C LEU A 159 4.26 -11.88 -1.58
N ARG A 160 5.10 -12.57 -0.78
CA ARG A 160 6.48 -12.83 -1.18
C ARG A 160 6.56 -13.55 -2.53
N HIS A 161 5.74 -14.60 -2.70
CA HIS A 161 5.70 -15.38 -3.94
C HIS A 161 5.20 -14.53 -5.12
N ALA A 162 4.10 -13.81 -4.95
CA ALA A 162 3.52 -12.97 -5.99
C ALA A 162 4.50 -11.88 -6.45
N ILE A 163 5.14 -11.15 -5.50
CA ILE A 163 6.12 -10.11 -5.81
C ILE A 163 7.33 -10.69 -6.54
N ALA A 164 7.88 -11.80 -6.04
CA ALA A 164 9.06 -12.41 -6.65
C ALA A 164 8.74 -12.91 -8.08
N THR A 165 7.62 -13.57 -8.27
CA THR A 165 7.18 -14.06 -9.59
C THR A 165 6.92 -12.89 -10.54
N PHE A 166 6.18 -11.88 -10.12
CA PHE A 166 5.90 -10.69 -10.93
C PHE A 166 7.18 -10.05 -11.49
N ARG A 167 8.18 -9.80 -10.62
CA ARG A 167 9.44 -9.16 -11.03
C ARG A 167 10.28 -10.02 -11.97
N LEU A 168 10.22 -11.34 -11.81
CA LEU A 168 10.95 -12.26 -12.70
C LEU A 168 10.37 -12.31 -14.12
N VAL A 169 9.05 -12.13 -14.26
CA VAL A 169 8.35 -12.23 -15.56
C VAL A 169 8.11 -10.88 -16.23
N ARG A 170 8.49 -9.77 -15.57
CA ARG A 170 8.28 -8.39 -16.06
C ARG A 170 9.60 -7.60 -16.17
N PRO A 171 10.56 -8.07 -17.00
CA PRO A 171 11.84 -7.39 -17.15
C PRO A 171 11.70 -5.98 -17.75
N GLU A 172 10.59 -5.70 -18.41
CA GLU A 172 10.26 -4.39 -18.95
C GLU A 172 9.93 -3.35 -17.88
N LEU A 173 9.49 -3.79 -16.69
CA LEU A 173 9.17 -2.90 -15.57
C LEU A 173 10.28 -2.83 -14.54
N VAL A 174 11.03 -3.92 -14.37
CA VAL A 174 12.04 -4.03 -13.30
C VAL A 174 13.33 -4.57 -13.91
N ASP A 175 14.33 -3.71 -14.03
CA ASP A 175 15.67 -4.12 -14.49
C ASP A 175 16.41 -4.82 -13.33
N LEU A 176 16.59 -6.12 -13.46
CA LEU A 176 17.19 -6.98 -12.43
C LEU A 176 18.61 -7.36 -12.83
N SER A 177 19.57 -7.08 -11.98
CA SER A 177 20.89 -7.68 -12.08
C SER A 177 20.84 -9.21 -11.90
N PRO A 178 21.83 -9.97 -12.42
CA PRO A 178 21.83 -11.43 -12.25
C PRO A 178 21.72 -11.91 -10.79
N PRO A 179 22.42 -11.32 -9.80
CA PRO A 179 22.26 -11.71 -8.39
C PRO A 179 20.85 -11.47 -7.83
N GLU A 180 20.19 -10.37 -8.22
CA GLU A 180 18.83 -10.06 -7.81
C GLU A 180 17.82 -11.05 -8.39
N ARG A 181 17.99 -11.41 -9.65
CA ARG A 181 17.18 -12.43 -10.33
C ARG A 181 17.29 -13.79 -9.63
N ASP A 182 18.50 -14.20 -9.29
CA ASP A 182 18.74 -15.45 -8.52
C ASP A 182 18.11 -15.39 -7.13
N ALA A 183 18.20 -14.25 -6.45
CA ALA A 183 17.57 -14.05 -5.16
C ALA A 183 16.06 -14.15 -5.24
N LEU A 184 15.42 -13.49 -6.19
CA LEU A 184 13.97 -13.57 -6.43
C LEU A 184 13.54 -14.98 -6.81
N ALA A 185 14.30 -15.69 -7.65
CA ALA A 185 14.03 -17.08 -8.01
C ALA A 185 14.06 -18.01 -6.79
N ARG A 186 14.95 -17.76 -5.83
CA ARG A 186 14.93 -18.48 -4.55
C ARG A 186 13.70 -18.13 -3.72
N LEU A 187 13.37 -16.85 -3.60
CA LEU A 187 12.18 -16.39 -2.87
C LEU A 187 10.88 -16.98 -3.44
N ALA A 188 10.74 -17.06 -4.75
CA ALA A 188 9.57 -17.66 -5.41
C ALA A 188 9.41 -19.17 -5.11
N ARG A 189 10.52 -19.90 -4.94
CA ARG A 189 10.49 -21.35 -4.67
C ARG A 189 10.41 -21.73 -3.19
N THR A 190 10.78 -20.82 -2.29
CA THR A 190 10.84 -21.13 -0.85
C THR A 190 9.43 -21.15 -0.26
N ALA A 191 9.03 -22.25 0.37
CA ALA A 191 7.71 -22.34 1.01
C ALA A 191 7.64 -21.66 2.39
N SER A 192 8.72 -21.67 3.16
CA SER A 192 8.75 -21.14 4.53
C SER A 192 9.14 -19.65 4.59
N LEU A 193 8.60 -18.95 5.60
CA LEU A 193 9.08 -17.62 5.97
C LEU A 193 10.40 -17.74 6.76
N PRO A 194 11.32 -16.77 6.61
CA PRO A 194 12.53 -16.75 7.41
C PRO A 194 12.22 -16.53 8.89
N ARG A 195 13.00 -17.16 9.77
CA ARG A 195 12.85 -17.00 11.24
C ARG A 195 13.01 -15.55 11.71
N THR A 196 13.72 -14.74 10.97
CA THR A 196 13.94 -13.31 11.25
C THR A 196 12.68 -12.46 11.04
N GLY A 197 11.62 -13.02 10.48
CA GLY A 197 10.40 -12.26 10.13
C GLY A 197 10.60 -11.20 9.04
N ARG A 198 11.79 -11.09 8.43
CA ARG A 198 12.13 -10.07 7.44
C ARG A 198 12.56 -10.69 6.11
N VAL A 199 11.96 -10.22 5.02
CA VAL A 199 12.27 -10.62 3.65
C VAL A 199 12.62 -9.40 2.83
N LEU A 200 13.84 -9.33 2.31
CA LEU A 200 14.23 -8.32 1.32
C LEU A 200 13.72 -8.74 -0.05
N LEU A 201 13.25 -7.77 -0.82
CA LEU A 201 12.66 -7.95 -2.14
C LEU A 201 13.50 -7.19 -3.18
N PRO A 202 14.52 -7.82 -3.77
CA PRO A 202 15.38 -7.18 -4.75
C PRO A 202 14.63 -6.59 -5.94
N GLY A 203 15.18 -5.56 -6.56
CA GLY A 203 14.60 -4.91 -7.72
C GLY A 203 13.39 -4.02 -7.41
N ALA A 204 13.23 -3.58 -6.16
CA ALA A 204 12.17 -2.63 -5.81
C ALA A 204 12.43 -1.28 -6.47
N LEU A 205 11.40 -0.72 -7.09
CA LEU A 205 11.43 0.66 -7.53
C LEU A 205 11.05 1.57 -6.37
N PRO A 206 11.78 2.65 -6.11
CA PRO A 206 11.41 3.58 -5.06
C PRO A 206 10.15 4.35 -5.46
N VAL A 207 9.26 4.55 -4.50
CA VAL A 207 8.08 5.38 -4.70
C VAL A 207 8.50 6.84 -4.84
N GLU A 208 8.10 7.48 -5.92
CA GLU A 208 8.37 8.88 -6.14
C GLU A 208 7.27 9.75 -5.54
N PHE A 209 7.66 10.64 -4.63
CA PHE A 209 6.81 11.76 -4.22
C PHE A 209 7.25 13.00 -5.01
N HIS A 210 6.34 13.65 -5.69
CA HIS A 210 6.64 14.77 -6.59
C HIS A 210 7.39 15.92 -5.93
N SER A 211 7.09 16.22 -4.67
CA SER A 211 7.90 17.11 -3.86
C SER A 211 7.67 16.88 -2.36
N ARG A 212 8.60 17.39 -1.54
CA ARG A 212 8.41 17.44 -0.10
C ARG A 212 7.17 18.28 0.27
N ASP A 213 6.88 19.30 -0.52
CA ASP A 213 5.75 20.20 -0.33
C ASP A 213 4.44 19.57 -0.81
N ASP A 214 4.44 18.79 -1.88
CA ASP A 214 3.28 18.01 -2.33
C ASP A 214 2.91 16.92 -1.32
N TYR A 215 3.89 16.48 -0.57
CA TYR A 215 3.71 15.55 0.53
C TYR A 215 2.96 16.17 1.71
N TYR A 216 2.99 17.50 1.84
CA TYR A 216 2.38 18.27 2.93
C TYR A 216 1.22 19.16 2.49
N ARG A 217 1.02 19.36 1.19
CA ARG A 217 -0.10 20.18 0.68
C ARG A 217 -1.35 19.33 0.48
N PRO A 218 -2.49 19.70 1.07
CA PRO A 218 -3.77 19.17 0.63
C PRO A 218 -3.98 19.57 -0.83
N ARG A 219 -4.32 18.63 -1.71
CA ARG A 219 -4.82 18.98 -3.05
C ARG A 219 -6.14 19.70 -2.85
N HIS A 220 -6.18 20.99 -3.13
CA HIS A 220 -7.43 21.70 -3.26
C HIS A 220 -8.17 21.15 -4.48
N ALA A 221 -9.47 20.94 -4.34
CA ALA A 221 -10.36 20.53 -5.42
C ALA A 221 -10.49 21.58 -6.55
N GLU A 222 -9.67 22.64 -6.52
CA GLU A 222 -9.73 23.80 -7.41
C GLU A 222 -8.74 23.75 -8.58
N ASP A 223 -7.90 22.72 -8.68
CA ASP A 223 -7.02 22.54 -9.86
C ASP A 223 -7.70 21.76 -11.01
N GLN A 224 -9.00 21.88 -11.17
CA GLN A 224 -9.63 21.59 -12.46
C GLN A 224 -9.43 22.84 -13.35
N PRO A 225 -8.81 22.69 -14.54
CA PRO A 225 -8.74 23.81 -15.48
C PRO A 225 -10.16 24.21 -15.82
N TYR A 226 -10.49 25.44 -15.47
CA TYR A 226 -11.74 26.09 -15.88
C TYR A 226 -11.72 26.17 -17.40
N ASP A 227 -12.47 25.33 -18.07
CA ASP A 227 -12.71 25.43 -19.49
C ASP A 227 -13.43 26.75 -19.76
N ALA A 228 -12.65 27.78 -20.05
CA ALA A 228 -13.14 29.05 -20.57
C ALA A 228 -13.52 28.89 -22.05
N ALA A 229 -14.61 28.20 -22.33
CA ALA A 229 -15.20 28.13 -23.66
C ALA A 229 -16.70 28.12 -23.55
N SER A 230 -17.32 29.28 -23.41
CA SER A 230 -18.64 29.62 -23.97
C SER A 230 -19.02 31.03 -23.56
N GLY A 231 -18.82 31.95 -24.44
CA GLY A 231 -19.29 33.33 -24.24
C GLY A 231 -19.08 34.22 -25.47
N GLN A 232 -19.56 33.78 -26.61
CA GLN A 232 -19.86 34.68 -27.72
C GLN A 232 -21.20 34.29 -28.30
N GLN A 233 -22.22 35.05 -27.96
CA GLN A 233 -23.24 35.61 -28.88
C GLN A 233 -23.92 36.77 -28.17
#